data_8a59a36243b8ca7c7469b918a0b14dc5
#
_entry.id   8a59a36243b8ca7c7469b918a0b14dc5
#
_cell.length_a   1.000
_cell.length_b   1.000
_cell.length_c   1.000
_cell.angle_alpha   90.00
_cell.angle_beta   90.00
_cell.angle_gamma   90.00
#
_symmetry.space_group_name_H-M   'P 1'
#
loop_
_entity.id
_entity.type
_entity.pdbx_description
1 polymer ?
#
loop_
_entity_poly.entity_id
_entity_poly.type
_entity_poly.pdbx_seq_one_letter_code
_entity_poly.pdbx_strand_id
1 'polypeptide(L)'
;MKSKHSDKAFQRIQEFLSRESFSGFTAEDLFIKQFIPKGWGQDIAALSNMAEVLRNLHTAETHDHSSLKKLIERVVVYAQHPAVSPWRRPLTQKTRLGGYGYYLEHLNIILGCYQWIADDKYQALNLRISEHLVSLTMEHPLRHARLLPNVKMRWSADQAAILYSLRSEERR
;
A
#
# COMPACT_ATOMS: atom_id res chain seq x y z
N MET A 1 4.60 -28.25 -1.20
CA MET A 1 5.66 -28.04 -2.24
C MET A 1 5.82 -26.53 -2.45
N LYS A 2 6.93 -25.93 -1.99
CA LYS A 2 7.18 -24.48 -2.21
C LYS A 2 7.35 -24.23 -3.70
N SER A 3 6.64 -23.24 -4.24
CA SER A 3 6.78 -22.86 -5.65
C SER A 3 8.10 -22.06 -5.83
N LYS A 4 8.94 -22.43 -6.79
CA LYS A 4 10.16 -21.66 -7.16
C LYS A 4 9.86 -20.17 -7.43
N HIS A 5 8.63 -19.85 -7.82
CA HIS A 5 8.21 -18.46 -8.07
C HIS A 5 8.00 -17.67 -6.77
N SER A 6 7.43 -18.31 -5.72
CA SER A 6 7.23 -17.67 -4.42
C SER A 6 8.55 -17.32 -3.74
N ASP A 7 9.53 -18.22 -3.79
CA ASP A 7 10.85 -18.01 -3.20
C ASP A 7 11.59 -16.86 -3.93
N LYS A 8 11.49 -16.80 -5.25
CA LYS A 8 12.10 -15.71 -6.05
C LYS A 8 11.47 -14.34 -5.75
N ALA A 9 10.14 -14.29 -5.60
CA ALA A 9 9.43 -13.06 -5.24
C ALA A 9 9.83 -12.59 -3.84
N PHE A 10 9.88 -13.50 -2.87
CA PHE A 10 10.31 -13.21 -1.51
C PHE A 10 11.74 -12.67 -1.45
N GLN A 11 12.69 -13.33 -2.13
CA GLN A 11 14.09 -12.88 -2.19
C GLN A 11 14.21 -11.46 -2.76
N ARG A 12 13.50 -11.13 -3.83
CA ARG A 12 13.52 -9.78 -4.42
C ARG A 12 12.95 -8.72 -3.49
N ILE A 13 11.85 -9.03 -2.78
CA ILE A 13 11.29 -8.14 -1.76
C ILE A 13 12.30 -7.95 -0.63
N GLN A 14 12.93 -9.02 -0.17
CA GLN A 14 13.92 -8.97 0.88
C GLN A 14 15.15 -8.14 0.48
N GLU A 15 15.70 -8.34 -0.71
CA GLU A 15 16.80 -7.56 -1.26
C GLU A 15 16.46 -6.07 -1.35
N PHE A 16 15.28 -5.74 -1.87
CA PHE A 16 14.81 -4.36 -1.95
C PHE A 16 14.66 -3.72 -0.57
N LEU A 17 13.99 -4.40 0.35
CA LEU A 17 13.71 -3.87 1.69
C LEU A 17 14.92 -3.91 2.63
N SER A 18 16.01 -4.62 2.29
CA SER A 18 17.26 -4.62 3.07
C SER A 18 18.15 -3.40 2.81
N ARG A 19 17.86 -2.58 1.84
CA ARG A 19 18.62 -1.36 1.52
C ARG A 19 18.68 -0.42 2.72
N GLU A 20 19.87 0.10 3.02
CA GLU A 20 20.08 0.99 4.16
C GLU A 20 19.38 2.34 4.00
N SER A 21 19.32 2.85 2.77
CA SER A 21 18.64 4.10 2.44
C SER A 21 17.53 3.89 1.43
N PHE A 22 16.40 4.50 1.66
CA PHE A 22 15.27 4.56 0.74
C PHE A 22 15.06 6.01 0.30
N SER A 23 15.24 6.27 -0.99
CA SER A 23 15.01 7.58 -1.62
C SER A 23 13.87 7.56 -2.65
N GLY A 24 13.05 6.51 -2.63
CA GLY A 24 12.06 6.19 -3.64
C GLY A 24 12.51 5.02 -4.52
N PHE A 25 11.62 4.59 -5.40
CA PHE A 25 11.92 3.53 -6.37
C PHE A 25 12.67 4.09 -7.56
N THR A 26 13.66 3.35 -8.04
CA THR A 26 14.25 3.59 -9.35
C THR A 26 13.39 2.95 -10.45
N ALA A 27 13.60 3.36 -11.70
CA ALA A 27 12.91 2.73 -12.83
C ALA A 27 13.24 1.22 -12.96
N GLU A 28 14.38 0.78 -12.45
CA GLU A 28 14.81 -0.61 -12.44
C GLU A 28 14.06 -1.42 -11.37
N ASP A 29 13.78 -0.82 -10.22
CA ASP A 29 13.02 -1.46 -9.15
C ASP A 29 11.58 -1.78 -9.56
N LEU A 30 10.96 -0.92 -10.35
CA LEU A 30 9.54 -1.01 -10.68
C LEU A 30 9.21 -1.93 -11.86
N PHE A 31 10.19 -2.44 -12.60
CA PHE A 31 9.97 -3.22 -13.83
C PHE A 31 9.15 -2.53 -14.93
N ILE A 32 8.68 -1.32 -14.69
CA ILE A 32 7.77 -0.56 -15.57
C ILE A 32 8.55 0.60 -16.19
N LYS A 33 9.47 0.28 -17.11
CA LYS A 33 10.25 1.33 -17.79
C LYS A 33 9.46 2.20 -18.76
N GLN A 34 8.20 1.89 -19.10
CA GLN A 34 7.63 2.43 -20.35
C GLN A 34 6.35 3.25 -20.26
N PHE A 35 5.58 3.26 -19.17
CA PHE A 35 4.21 3.77 -19.29
C PHE A 35 3.74 4.83 -18.29
N ILE A 36 4.47 5.15 -17.23
CA ILE A 36 3.98 6.11 -16.23
C ILE A 36 5.07 7.13 -15.88
N PRO A 37 4.78 8.44 -15.95
CA PRO A 37 5.73 9.48 -15.59
C PRO A 37 6.17 9.38 -14.13
N LYS A 38 7.46 9.59 -13.87
CA LYS A 38 8.05 9.64 -12.53
C LYS A 38 7.24 10.58 -11.63
N GLY A 39 6.78 10.10 -10.48
CA GLY A 39 6.06 10.94 -9.49
C GLY A 39 4.55 10.71 -9.37
N TRP A 40 3.96 9.74 -10.08
CA TRP A 40 2.52 9.47 -10.08
C TRP A 40 2.08 8.35 -9.13
N GLY A 41 2.71 8.23 -7.97
CA GLY A 41 2.27 7.27 -6.95
C GLY A 41 2.64 5.80 -7.23
N GLN A 42 3.51 5.54 -8.19
CA GLN A 42 4.00 4.18 -8.51
C GLN A 42 4.65 3.51 -7.31
N ASP A 43 5.35 4.30 -6.50
CA ASP A 43 6.05 3.80 -5.34
C ASP A 43 5.07 3.18 -4.33
N ILE A 44 3.96 3.85 -4.06
CA ILE A 44 2.96 3.33 -3.11
C ILE A 44 2.24 2.10 -3.66
N ALA A 45 1.95 2.05 -4.97
CA ALA A 45 1.36 0.88 -5.62
C ALA A 45 2.30 -0.32 -5.59
N ALA A 46 3.60 -0.12 -5.87
CA ALA A 46 4.59 -1.18 -5.78
C ALA A 46 4.72 -1.72 -4.34
N LEU A 47 4.71 -0.84 -3.34
CA LEU A 47 4.73 -1.23 -1.93
C LEU A 47 3.46 -2.00 -1.53
N SER A 48 2.28 -1.62 -2.02
CA SER A 48 1.04 -2.37 -1.74
C SER A 48 1.07 -3.78 -2.35
N ASN A 49 1.60 -3.92 -3.57
CA ASN A 49 1.80 -5.23 -4.19
C ASN A 49 2.79 -6.10 -3.39
N MET A 50 3.88 -5.52 -2.86
CA MET A 50 4.80 -6.24 -1.98
C MET A 50 4.10 -6.70 -0.70
N ALA A 51 3.28 -5.85 -0.08
CA ALA A 51 2.50 -6.20 1.11
C ALA A 51 1.55 -7.38 0.85
N GLU A 52 0.86 -7.37 -0.30
CA GLU A 52 -0.02 -8.47 -0.71
C GLU A 52 0.74 -9.79 -0.91
N VAL A 53 1.93 -9.75 -1.52
CA VAL A 53 2.78 -10.95 -1.66
C VAL A 53 3.17 -11.47 -0.28
N LEU A 54 3.62 -10.61 0.65
CA LEU A 54 3.99 -11.02 2.01
C LEU A 54 2.80 -11.63 2.76
N ARG A 55 1.59 -11.06 2.63
CA ARG A 55 0.36 -11.61 3.20
C ARG A 55 0.06 -13.01 2.64
N ASN A 56 0.17 -13.19 1.33
CA ASN A 56 -0.08 -14.48 0.70
C ASN A 56 0.94 -15.54 1.14
N LEU A 57 2.21 -15.17 1.29
CA LEU A 57 3.25 -16.05 1.81
C LEU A 57 3.00 -16.43 3.28
N HIS A 58 2.51 -15.47 4.09
CA HIS A 58 2.10 -15.72 5.47
C HIS A 58 0.93 -16.70 5.54
N THR A 59 -0.14 -16.45 4.78
CA THR A 59 -1.32 -17.32 4.72
C THR A 59 -0.99 -18.74 4.23
N ALA A 60 -0.04 -18.86 3.33
CA ALA A 60 0.42 -20.15 2.82
C ALA A 60 1.42 -20.87 3.74
N GLU A 61 1.81 -20.25 4.87
CA GLU A 61 2.79 -20.77 5.85
C GLU A 61 4.11 -21.23 5.21
N THR A 62 4.52 -20.56 4.13
CA THR A 62 5.68 -20.97 3.33
C THR A 62 6.99 -20.37 3.84
N HIS A 63 6.93 -19.33 4.66
CA HIS A 63 8.09 -18.57 5.16
C HIS A 63 7.97 -18.31 6.66
N ASP A 64 9.11 -18.05 7.28
CA ASP A 64 9.20 -17.75 8.70
C ASP A 64 8.44 -16.44 9.03
N HIS A 65 7.56 -16.53 10.03
CA HIS A 65 6.72 -15.43 10.48
C HIS A 65 7.52 -14.19 10.92
N SER A 66 8.63 -14.41 11.65
CA SER A 66 9.47 -13.29 12.12
C SER A 66 10.10 -12.52 10.95
N SER A 67 10.51 -13.22 9.91
CA SER A 67 11.03 -12.62 8.69
C SER A 67 9.95 -11.83 7.94
N LEU A 68 8.76 -12.38 7.79
CA LEU A 68 7.63 -11.70 7.16
C LEU A 68 7.20 -10.46 7.94
N LYS A 69 7.16 -10.54 9.28
CA LYS A 69 6.86 -9.40 10.15
C LYS A 69 7.87 -8.26 9.95
N LYS A 70 9.17 -8.54 9.95
CA LYS A 70 10.20 -7.53 9.70
C LYS A 70 10.06 -6.87 8.33
N LEU A 71 9.73 -7.65 7.30
CA LEU A 71 9.57 -7.11 5.95
C LEU A 71 8.33 -6.23 5.83
N ILE A 72 7.18 -6.63 6.37
CA ILE A 72 5.97 -5.81 6.33
C ILE A 72 6.12 -4.51 7.14
N GLU A 73 6.85 -4.53 8.27
CA GLU A 73 7.19 -3.32 9.01
C GLU A 73 7.98 -2.33 8.15
N ARG A 74 8.94 -2.81 7.37
CA ARG A 74 9.70 -1.95 6.44
C ARG A 74 8.84 -1.43 5.29
N VAL A 75 7.91 -2.22 4.77
CA VAL A 75 6.94 -1.75 3.75
C VAL A 75 6.13 -0.56 4.30
N VAL A 76 5.63 -0.65 5.53
CA VAL A 76 4.89 0.45 6.17
C VAL A 76 5.76 1.69 6.35
N VAL A 77 7.02 1.53 6.78
CA VAL A 77 7.96 2.65 6.91
C VAL A 77 8.23 3.33 5.56
N TYR A 78 8.45 2.55 4.51
CA TYR A 78 8.69 3.07 3.17
C TYR A 78 7.43 3.74 2.58
N ALA A 79 6.25 3.16 2.79
CA ALA A 79 4.99 3.77 2.37
C ALA A 79 4.77 5.17 2.98
N GLN A 80 5.19 5.37 4.22
CA GLN A 80 5.08 6.66 4.91
C GLN A 80 6.33 7.54 4.80
N HIS A 81 7.31 7.15 4.00
CA HIS A 81 8.53 7.94 3.80
C HIS A 81 8.23 9.26 3.06
N PRO A 82 8.96 10.36 3.36
CA PRO A 82 8.77 11.66 2.70
C PRO A 82 8.84 11.65 1.17
N ALA A 83 9.56 10.70 0.58
CA ALA A 83 9.64 10.53 -0.86
C ALA A 83 8.38 9.91 -1.49
N VAL A 84 7.57 9.20 -0.71
CA VAL A 84 6.36 8.47 -1.16
C VAL A 84 5.09 9.17 -0.69
N SER A 85 5.06 9.60 0.58
CA SER A 85 3.90 10.21 1.19
C SER A 85 3.63 11.61 0.63
N PRO A 86 2.39 11.92 0.19
CA PRO A 86 1.99 13.26 -0.25
C PRO A 86 2.18 14.33 0.84
N TRP A 87 2.15 13.94 2.10
CA TRP A 87 2.37 14.85 3.24
C TRP A 87 3.85 15.01 3.58
N ARG A 88 4.76 14.29 2.91
CA ARG A 88 6.21 14.28 3.19
C ARG A 88 6.55 13.98 4.64
N ARG A 89 5.70 13.24 5.33
CA ARG A 89 5.84 12.78 6.72
C ARG A 89 4.91 11.61 6.98
N PRO A 90 5.15 10.82 8.02
CA PRO A 90 4.19 9.79 8.44
C PRO A 90 2.83 10.39 8.80
N LEU A 91 1.76 9.66 8.48
CA LEU A 91 0.42 10.03 8.89
C LEU A 91 0.22 9.76 10.37
N THR A 92 -0.53 10.66 11.00
CA THR A 92 -1.00 10.54 12.38
C THR A 92 -2.52 10.64 12.41
N GLN A 93 -3.13 10.35 13.54
CA GLN A 93 -4.58 10.52 13.74
C GLN A 93 -5.07 11.97 13.50
N LYS A 94 -4.18 12.96 13.61
CA LYS A 94 -4.48 14.39 13.40
C LYS A 94 -4.21 14.86 11.97
N THR A 95 -3.61 14.04 11.10
CA THR A 95 -3.29 14.45 9.73
C THR A 95 -4.57 14.60 8.90
N ARG A 96 -4.81 15.75 8.29
CA ARG A 96 -5.94 15.93 7.36
C ARG A 96 -5.68 15.12 6.09
N LEU A 97 -6.53 14.13 5.78
CA LEU A 97 -6.30 13.19 4.69
C LEU A 97 -6.54 13.79 3.29
N GLY A 98 -7.51 14.71 3.17
CA GLY A 98 -7.77 15.41 1.90
C GLY A 98 -8.20 14.49 0.76
N GLY A 99 -8.00 14.91 -0.48
CA GLY A 99 -8.42 14.19 -1.68
C GLY A 99 -7.35 13.27 -2.28
N TYR A 100 -6.50 12.67 -1.47
CA TYR A 100 -5.42 11.77 -1.93
C TYR A 100 -5.87 10.29 -1.95
N GLY A 101 -7.03 10.01 -2.56
CA GLY A 101 -7.62 8.67 -2.59
C GLY A 101 -6.67 7.61 -3.11
N TYR A 102 -5.95 7.88 -4.20
CA TYR A 102 -4.98 6.94 -4.77
C TYR A 102 -3.91 6.49 -3.77
N TYR A 103 -3.27 7.43 -3.08
CA TYR A 103 -2.27 7.06 -2.07
C TYR A 103 -2.92 6.33 -0.89
N LEU A 104 -4.10 6.79 -0.46
CA LEU A 104 -4.77 6.25 0.71
C LEU A 104 -5.29 4.82 0.49
N GLU A 105 -5.78 4.48 -0.72
CA GLU A 105 -6.20 3.11 -1.02
C GLU A 105 -5.06 2.11 -0.91
N HIS A 106 -3.90 2.45 -1.48
CA HIS A 106 -2.72 1.61 -1.38
C HIS A 106 -2.17 1.53 0.04
N LEU A 107 -2.12 2.66 0.77
CA LEU A 107 -1.73 2.64 2.17
C LEU A 107 -2.69 1.80 3.01
N ASN A 108 -3.99 1.86 2.74
CA ASN A 108 -5.01 1.05 3.42
C ASN A 108 -4.74 -0.45 3.23
N ILE A 109 -4.43 -0.88 2.00
CA ILE A 109 -4.04 -2.25 1.69
C ILE A 109 -2.79 -2.66 2.50
N ILE A 110 -1.76 -1.81 2.51
CA ILE A 110 -0.51 -2.07 3.23
C ILE A 110 -0.77 -2.24 4.73
N LEU A 111 -1.53 -1.32 5.34
CA LEU A 111 -1.84 -1.39 6.78
C LEU A 111 -2.69 -2.61 7.11
N GLY A 112 -3.59 -2.99 6.20
CA GLY A 112 -4.35 -4.21 6.32
C GLY A 112 -3.49 -5.47 6.27
N CYS A 113 -2.56 -5.55 5.34
CA CYS A 113 -1.59 -6.64 5.29
C CYS A 113 -0.69 -6.68 6.54
N TYR A 114 -0.32 -5.50 7.06
CA TYR A 114 0.42 -5.39 8.31
C TYR A 114 -0.33 -6.02 9.48
N GLN A 115 -1.61 -5.68 9.68
CA GLN A 115 -2.42 -6.26 10.75
C GLN A 115 -2.55 -7.78 10.64
N TRP A 116 -2.62 -8.29 9.40
CA TRP A 116 -2.70 -9.73 9.15
C TRP A 116 -1.42 -10.49 9.52
N ILE A 117 -0.26 -9.87 9.31
CA ILE A 117 1.06 -10.50 9.49
C ILE A 117 1.65 -10.21 10.88
N ALA A 118 1.41 -9.03 11.44
CA ALA A 118 2.16 -8.54 12.59
C ALA A 118 1.30 -8.32 13.85
N ASP A 119 0.59 -7.17 13.91
CA ASP A 119 -0.20 -6.76 15.09
C ASP A 119 -1.13 -5.57 14.75
N ASP A 120 -1.88 -5.09 15.75
CA ASP A 120 -2.88 -4.02 15.58
C ASP A 120 -2.33 -2.60 15.72
N LYS A 121 -1.03 -2.41 15.69
CA LYS A 121 -0.38 -1.09 15.87
C LYS A 121 -0.96 0.02 14.99
N TYR A 122 -1.37 -0.30 13.77
CA TYR A 122 -1.89 0.66 12.80
C TYR A 122 -3.41 0.57 12.60
N GLN A 123 -4.14 -0.23 13.40
CA GLN A 123 -5.57 -0.46 13.25
C GLN A 123 -6.38 0.84 13.22
N ALA A 124 -6.15 1.73 14.18
CA ALA A 124 -6.88 3.00 14.25
C ALA A 124 -6.61 3.91 13.05
N LEU A 125 -5.40 3.89 12.47
CA LEU A 125 -5.08 4.62 11.25
C LEU A 125 -5.75 3.98 10.03
N ASN A 126 -5.71 2.67 9.93
CA ASN A 126 -6.32 1.90 8.85
C ASN A 126 -7.84 2.13 8.81
N LEU A 127 -8.54 1.99 9.95
CA LEU A 127 -9.97 2.26 10.06
C LEU A 127 -10.32 3.70 9.62
N ARG A 128 -9.57 4.68 10.11
CA ARG A 128 -9.78 6.07 9.75
C ARG A 128 -9.58 6.34 8.24
N ILE A 129 -8.61 5.67 7.60
CA ILE A 129 -8.41 5.77 6.15
C ILE A 129 -9.60 5.16 5.42
N SER A 130 -10.10 4.01 5.85
CA SER A 130 -11.27 3.35 5.27
C SER A 130 -12.51 4.23 5.35
N GLU A 131 -12.81 4.80 6.51
CA GLU A 131 -13.93 5.75 6.69
C GLU A 131 -13.80 6.96 5.76
N HIS A 132 -12.58 7.49 5.63
CA HIS A 132 -12.32 8.61 4.72
C HIS A 132 -12.48 8.23 3.24
N LEU A 133 -12.04 7.06 2.82
CA LEU A 133 -12.24 6.55 1.45
C LEU A 133 -13.72 6.34 1.14
N VAL A 134 -14.49 5.82 2.10
CA VAL A 134 -15.96 5.74 1.98
C VAL A 134 -16.56 7.14 1.80
N SER A 135 -16.18 8.11 2.63
CA SER A 135 -16.65 9.50 2.51
C SER A 135 -16.34 10.08 1.13
N LEU A 136 -15.08 9.95 0.64
CA LEU A 136 -14.69 10.41 -0.70
C LEU A 136 -15.52 9.76 -1.82
N THR A 137 -15.86 8.48 -1.65
CA THR A 137 -16.70 7.75 -2.60
C THR A 137 -18.14 8.27 -2.58
N MET A 138 -18.67 8.57 -1.41
CA MET A 138 -20.05 9.05 -1.24
C MET A 138 -20.27 10.49 -1.67
N GLU A 139 -19.23 11.33 -1.70
CA GLU A 139 -19.27 12.72 -2.15
C GLU A 139 -19.62 12.87 -3.65
N HIS A 140 -19.42 11.85 -4.46
CA HIS A 140 -19.64 11.93 -5.91
C HIS A 140 -20.91 11.18 -6.35
N PRO A 141 -21.74 11.74 -7.24
CA PRO A 141 -22.99 11.09 -7.69
C PRO A 141 -22.79 9.68 -8.26
N LEU A 142 -21.67 9.45 -8.94
CA LEU A 142 -21.32 8.13 -9.50
C LEU A 142 -20.57 7.24 -8.52
N ARG A 143 -20.50 7.64 -7.24
CA ARG A 143 -19.79 6.87 -6.20
C ARG A 143 -18.33 6.58 -6.52
N HIS A 144 -17.64 7.55 -7.07
CA HIS A 144 -16.22 7.50 -7.40
C HIS A 144 -15.42 8.40 -6.47
N ALA A 145 -14.46 7.85 -5.74
CA ALA A 145 -13.58 8.62 -4.87
C ALA A 145 -12.65 9.56 -5.66
N ARG A 146 -12.31 10.67 -5.04
CA ARG A 146 -11.30 11.58 -5.57
C ARG A 146 -9.90 10.99 -5.34
N LEU A 147 -9.14 10.79 -6.41
CA LEU A 147 -7.81 10.17 -6.37
C LEU A 147 -6.71 11.16 -6.03
N LEU A 148 -6.81 12.39 -6.54
CA LEU A 148 -5.87 13.49 -6.30
C LEU A 148 -6.63 14.79 -6.05
N PRO A 149 -6.11 15.72 -5.21
CA PRO A 149 -6.83 16.93 -4.80
C PRO A 149 -7.27 17.83 -5.96
N ASN A 150 -6.43 17.93 -7.00
CA ASN A 150 -6.62 18.87 -8.13
C ASN A 150 -6.96 18.18 -9.44
N VAL A 151 -7.24 16.87 -9.44
CA VAL A 151 -7.54 16.10 -10.65
C VAL A 151 -9.01 15.68 -10.64
N LYS A 152 -9.73 16.04 -11.69
CA LYS A 152 -11.15 15.66 -11.85
C LYS A 152 -11.32 14.23 -12.38
N MET A 153 -10.27 13.66 -12.98
CA MET A 153 -10.33 12.30 -13.54
C MET A 153 -10.47 11.27 -12.41
N ARG A 154 -11.28 10.27 -12.67
CA ARG A 154 -11.51 9.11 -11.79
C ARG A 154 -11.43 7.86 -12.64
N TRP A 155 -10.36 7.12 -12.45
CA TRP A 155 -10.11 5.91 -13.25
C TRP A 155 -10.80 4.71 -12.60
N SER A 156 -11.42 3.88 -13.42
CA SER A 156 -12.16 2.70 -12.95
C SER A 156 -11.25 1.68 -12.21
N ALA A 157 -10.00 1.54 -12.64
CA ALA A 157 -9.04 0.66 -11.99
C ALA A 157 -8.77 1.07 -10.53
N ASP A 158 -8.61 2.38 -10.28
CA ASP A 158 -8.36 2.88 -8.93
C ASP A 158 -9.63 2.80 -8.06
N GLN A 159 -10.82 2.96 -8.65
CA GLN A 159 -12.07 2.71 -7.91
C GLN A 159 -12.19 1.24 -7.49
N ALA A 160 -11.72 0.31 -8.32
CA ALA A 160 -11.67 -1.10 -7.96
C ALA A 160 -10.67 -1.37 -6.83
N ALA A 161 -9.51 -0.68 -6.81
CA ALA A 161 -8.53 -0.77 -5.73
C ALA A 161 -9.08 -0.23 -4.40
N ILE A 162 -9.84 0.88 -4.42
CA ILE A 162 -10.54 1.40 -3.23
C ILE A 162 -11.52 0.35 -2.68
N LEU A 163 -12.39 -0.20 -3.53
CA LEU A 163 -13.35 -1.23 -3.11
C LEU A 163 -12.64 -2.47 -2.57
N TYR A 164 -11.54 -2.88 -3.20
CA TYR A 164 -10.73 -3.98 -2.72
C TYR A 164 -10.13 -3.71 -1.34
N SER A 165 -9.60 -2.51 -1.11
CA SER A 165 -9.02 -2.11 0.17
C SER A 165 -10.05 -2.15 1.30
N LEU A 166 -11.27 -1.68 1.06
CA LEU A 166 -12.38 -1.71 2.01
C LEU A 166 -12.84 -3.14 2.30
N ARG A 167 -13.00 -3.96 1.26
CA ARG A 167 -13.43 -5.37 1.42
C ARG A 167 -12.41 -6.22 2.17
N SER A 168 -11.14 -5.89 2.09
CA SER A 168 -10.11 -6.61 2.83
C SER A 168 -10.25 -6.46 4.35
N GLU A 169 -10.91 -5.42 4.83
CA GLU A 169 -11.21 -5.20 6.25
C GLU A 169 -12.40 -6.01 6.76
N GLU A 170 -13.42 -6.24 5.93
CA GLU A 170 -14.59 -7.05 6.30
C GLU A 170 -14.24 -8.53 6.58
N ARG A 171 -13.09 -9.00 6.12
CA ARG A 171 -12.65 -10.39 6.27
C ARG A 171 -11.76 -10.63 7.50
N ARG A 172 -11.64 -9.67 8.37
CA ARG A 172 -10.90 -9.73 9.64
C ARG A 172 -11.84 -9.78 10.82
#